data_c6dfab886a8163b1b74642e78354d65b
#
_entry.id   c6dfab886a8163b1b74642e78354d65b
#
_cell.length_a   1.000
_cell.length_b   1.000
_cell.length_c   1.000
_cell.angle_alpha   90.00
_cell.angle_beta   90.00
_cell.angle_gamma   90.00
#
_symmetry.space_group_name_H-M   'P 1'
#
loop_
_entity.id
_entity.type
_entity.pdbx_description
1 polymer ?
#
loop_
_entity_poly.entity_id
_entity_poly.type
_entity_poly.pdbx_seq_one_letter_code
_entity_poly.pdbx_strand_id
1 'polypeptide(L)'
;MSNSPVLILTGFHRSDTSACGNLLSNAGLNLGNELIKPHIANRKGYFEDMPAVQMHESWLNENNTNWQYCGESDLNLSEEHITSLKGYVAKRDAIGTAWGIKDPRLSLFLPAYQKHLGERARFLFIIR
;
A
#
# COMPACT_ATOMS: atom_id res chain seq x y z
N MET A 1 4.34 -20.40 -4.44
CA MET A 1 3.45 -19.30 -4.06
C MET A 1 3.40 -19.17 -2.55
N SER A 2 3.47 -17.96 -2.06
CA SER A 2 3.36 -17.70 -0.63
C SER A 2 1.89 -17.73 -0.20
N ASN A 3 1.62 -18.32 0.97
CA ASN A 3 0.30 -18.28 1.62
C ASN A 3 0.34 -17.38 2.86
N SER A 4 1.45 -16.68 3.08
CA SER A 4 1.59 -15.80 4.24
C SER A 4 0.60 -14.64 4.16
N PRO A 5 0.06 -14.23 5.31
CA PRO A 5 -0.79 -13.04 5.36
C PRO A 5 -0.05 -11.80 4.89
N VAL A 6 -0.78 -10.90 4.25
CA VAL A 6 -0.28 -9.58 3.85
C VAL A 6 -1.11 -8.54 4.57
N LEU A 7 -0.47 -7.70 5.36
CA LEU A 7 -1.16 -6.64 6.07
C LEU A 7 -1.28 -5.40 5.16
N ILE A 8 -2.50 -4.97 4.93
CA ILE A 8 -2.79 -3.75 4.18
C ILE A 8 -3.13 -2.66 5.18
N LEU A 9 -2.20 -1.75 5.40
CA LEU A 9 -2.37 -0.62 6.31
C LEU A 9 -2.67 0.63 5.50
N THR A 10 -3.87 1.15 5.63
CA THR A 10 -4.30 2.33 4.89
C THR A 10 -5.21 3.20 5.75
N GLY A 11 -5.66 4.29 5.17
CA GLY A 11 -6.51 5.27 5.81
C GLY A 11 -6.36 6.57 5.04
N PHE A 12 -7.06 7.59 5.47
CA PHE A 12 -6.93 8.89 4.85
C PHE A 12 -5.56 9.51 5.20
N HIS A 13 -5.07 10.38 4.34
CA HIS A 13 -3.84 11.12 4.65
C HIS A 13 -3.96 11.84 5.99
N ARG A 14 -2.90 11.80 6.81
CA ARG A 14 -2.85 12.39 8.14
C ARG A 14 -3.83 11.76 9.15
N SER A 15 -4.14 10.47 8.99
CA SER A 15 -4.95 9.71 9.96
C SER A 15 -4.11 8.85 10.89
N ASP A 16 -2.86 9.25 11.15
CA ASP A 16 -1.91 8.51 12.01
C ASP A 16 -1.46 7.17 11.43
N THR A 17 -1.58 6.97 10.11
CA THR A 17 -1.09 5.76 9.45
C THR A 17 0.43 5.62 9.58
N SER A 18 1.17 6.73 9.58
CA SER A 18 2.63 6.70 9.75
C SER A 18 3.03 6.26 11.17
N ALA A 19 2.28 6.69 12.19
CA ALA A 19 2.54 6.27 13.57
C ALA A 19 2.29 4.78 13.72
N CYS A 20 1.22 4.26 13.12
CA CYS A 20 0.92 2.85 13.11
C CYS A 20 1.99 2.06 12.34
N GLY A 21 2.43 2.58 11.19
CA GLY A 21 3.53 2.00 10.42
C GLY A 21 4.82 1.90 11.22
N ASN A 22 5.15 2.96 11.96
CA ASN A 22 6.33 2.97 12.83
C ASN A 22 6.25 1.87 13.88
N LEU A 23 5.10 1.74 14.53
CA LEU A 23 4.88 0.70 15.54
C LEU A 23 5.06 -0.70 14.96
N LEU A 24 4.44 -0.97 13.81
CA LEU A 24 4.52 -2.27 13.17
C LEU A 24 5.93 -2.58 12.66
N SER A 25 6.61 -1.59 12.09
CA SER A 25 7.99 -1.74 11.64
C SER A 25 8.93 -2.07 12.80
N ASN A 26 8.77 -1.39 13.93
CA ASN A 26 9.54 -1.65 15.13
C ASN A 26 9.24 -3.05 15.70
N ALA A 27 8.05 -3.57 15.47
CA ALA A 27 7.67 -4.92 15.87
C ALA A 27 8.20 -6.00 14.90
N GLY A 28 8.88 -5.61 13.83
CA GLY A 28 9.51 -6.53 12.90
C GLY A 28 8.77 -6.79 11.60
N LEU A 29 7.64 -6.11 11.34
CA LEU A 29 6.93 -6.27 10.08
C LEU A 29 7.67 -5.53 8.96
N ASN A 30 7.92 -6.22 7.85
CA ASN A 30 8.51 -5.62 6.67
C ASN A 30 7.45 -4.83 5.92
N LEU A 31 7.59 -3.50 5.86
CA LEU A 31 6.67 -2.60 5.18
C LEU A 31 7.17 -2.16 3.80
N GLY A 32 8.33 -2.61 3.38
CA GLY A 32 8.87 -2.32 2.06
C GLY A 32 10.36 -2.53 1.98
N ASN A 33 10.84 -2.71 0.75
CA ASN A 33 12.27 -2.86 0.47
C ASN A 33 12.96 -1.52 0.23
N GLU A 34 12.18 -0.52 -0.19
CA GLU A 34 12.68 0.81 -0.56
C GLU A 34 11.78 1.88 0.06
N LEU A 35 11.78 1.97 1.38
CA LEU A 35 10.94 2.93 2.09
C LEU A 35 11.33 4.38 1.74
N ILE A 36 10.31 5.22 1.61
CA ILE A 36 10.52 6.65 1.41
C ILE A 36 11.25 7.22 2.62
N LYS A 37 12.32 7.96 2.36
CA LYS A 37 13.17 8.51 3.41
C LYS A 37 12.43 9.53 4.28
N PRO A 38 12.80 9.66 5.56
CA PRO A 38 12.28 10.73 6.42
C PRO A 38 12.48 12.11 5.80
N HIS A 39 11.58 12.99 6.11
CA HIS A 39 11.51 14.33 5.55
C HIS A 39 11.25 15.34 6.67
N ILE A 40 11.52 16.63 6.44
CA ILE A 40 11.28 17.67 7.45
C ILE A 40 9.83 17.63 7.95
N ALA A 41 8.87 17.37 7.05
CA ALA A 41 7.46 17.28 7.41
C ALA A 41 7.12 16.01 8.21
N ASN A 42 7.98 14.98 8.14
CA ASN A 42 7.79 13.74 8.88
C ASN A 42 9.15 13.11 9.19
N ARG A 43 9.72 13.49 10.32
CA ARG A 43 11.07 13.07 10.72
C ARG A 43 11.22 11.58 10.97
N LYS A 44 10.14 10.90 11.33
CA LYS A 44 10.16 9.45 11.58
C LYS A 44 9.95 8.63 10.30
N GLY A 45 9.62 9.29 9.19
CA GLY A 45 9.36 8.64 7.91
C GLY A 45 7.89 8.32 7.70
N TYR A 46 7.56 7.96 6.47
CA TYR A 46 6.18 7.65 6.08
C TYR A 46 5.89 6.15 6.12
N PHE A 47 6.91 5.32 6.11
CA PHE A 47 6.79 3.84 6.07
C PHE A 47 6.07 3.36 4.81
N GLU A 48 6.22 4.11 3.72
CA GLU A 48 5.66 3.80 2.41
C GLU A 48 6.77 3.29 1.49
N ASP A 49 6.49 2.16 0.85
CA ASP A 49 7.44 1.55 -0.09
C ASP A 49 7.43 2.33 -1.41
N MET A 50 8.56 2.84 -1.85
CA MET A 50 8.67 3.67 -3.05
C MET A 50 8.05 3.01 -4.29
N PRO A 51 8.35 1.73 -4.61
CA PRO A 51 7.73 1.10 -5.78
C PRO A 51 6.20 1.04 -5.69
N ALA A 52 5.65 0.83 -4.50
CA ALA A 52 4.20 0.81 -4.31
C ALA A 52 3.59 2.20 -4.53
N VAL A 53 4.22 3.23 -3.98
CA VAL A 53 3.75 4.62 -4.16
C VAL A 53 3.76 4.98 -5.64
N GLN A 54 4.84 4.67 -6.35
CA GLN A 54 4.94 4.94 -7.80
C GLN A 54 3.86 4.19 -8.58
N MET A 55 3.59 2.95 -8.22
CA MET A 55 2.54 2.15 -8.84
C MET A 55 1.16 2.79 -8.63
N HIS A 56 0.85 3.17 -7.39
CA HIS A 56 -0.44 3.81 -7.08
C HIS A 56 -0.59 5.16 -7.77
N GLU A 57 0.46 5.96 -7.84
CA GLU A 57 0.43 7.24 -8.56
C GLU A 57 0.18 7.04 -10.06
N SER A 58 0.79 6.00 -10.65
CA SER A 58 0.55 5.66 -12.04
C SER A 58 -0.92 5.31 -12.29
N TRP A 59 -1.53 4.53 -11.38
CA TRP A 59 -2.94 4.16 -11.48
C TRP A 59 -3.85 5.39 -11.38
N LEU A 60 -3.53 6.31 -10.47
CA LEU A 60 -4.29 7.56 -10.33
C LEU A 60 -4.18 8.42 -11.57
N ASN A 61 -2.98 8.54 -12.14
CA ASN A 61 -2.74 9.30 -13.36
C ASN A 61 -3.56 8.77 -14.54
N GLU A 62 -3.65 7.46 -14.70
CA GLU A 62 -4.41 6.86 -15.80
C GLU A 62 -5.91 7.12 -15.64
N ASN A 63 -6.38 7.31 -14.41
CA ASN A 63 -7.76 7.68 -14.13
C ASN A 63 -7.96 9.22 -14.12
N ASN A 64 -6.96 9.98 -14.56
CA ASN A 64 -6.97 11.45 -14.63
C ASN A 64 -7.24 12.09 -13.27
N THR A 65 -6.70 11.52 -12.20
CA THR A 65 -6.92 12.00 -10.84
C THR A 65 -5.63 11.90 -10.01
N ASN A 66 -5.74 12.16 -8.73
CA ASN A 66 -4.62 12.10 -7.80
C ASN A 66 -5.10 11.59 -6.44
N TRP A 67 -4.21 11.59 -5.45
CA TRP A 67 -4.48 11.06 -4.11
C TRP A 67 -5.65 11.74 -3.38
N GLN A 68 -6.08 12.91 -3.85
CA GLN A 68 -7.21 13.64 -3.26
C GLN A 68 -8.56 13.19 -3.80
N TYR A 69 -8.58 12.17 -4.65
CA TYR A 69 -9.82 11.66 -5.24
C TYR A 69 -10.84 11.29 -4.16
N CYS A 70 -12.06 11.78 -4.30
CA CYS A 70 -13.16 11.48 -3.39
C CYS A 70 -14.46 11.19 -4.15
N GLY A 71 -14.35 10.69 -5.39
CA GLY A 71 -15.50 10.31 -6.19
C GLY A 71 -16.19 9.06 -5.65
N GLU A 72 -17.43 8.86 -6.04
CA GLU A 72 -18.24 7.73 -5.59
C GLU A 72 -18.01 6.45 -6.41
N SER A 73 -17.44 6.57 -7.61
CA SER A 73 -17.18 5.41 -8.45
C SER A 73 -15.80 4.82 -8.19
N ASP A 74 -15.69 3.50 -8.34
CA ASP A 74 -14.42 2.81 -8.25
C ASP A 74 -13.49 3.25 -9.39
N LEU A 75 -12.20 3.35 -9.10
CA LEU A 75 -11.21 3.64 -10.11
C LEU A 75 -10.88 2.38 -10.90
N ASN A 76 -10.82 2.52 -12.20
CA ASN A 76 -10.54 1.41 -13.11
C ASN A 76 -9.05 1.12 -13.21
N LEU A 77 -8.69 -0.15 -13.20
CA LEU A 77 -7.31 -0.60 -13.44
C LEU A 77 -7.24 -1.31 -14.78
N SER A 78 -6.25 -0.92 -15.59
CA SER A 78 -5.94 -1.62 -16.84
C SER A 78 -5.30 -2.97 -16.55
N GLU A 79 -5.23 -3.84 -17.57
CA GLU A 79 -4.51 -5.11 -17.44
C GLU A 79 -3.03 -4.91 -17.12
N GLU A 80 -2.43 -3.85 -17.65
CA GLU A 80 -1.06 -3.46 -17.33
C GLU A 80 -0.89 -3.18 -15.83
N HIS A 81 -1.85 -2.46 -15.24
CA HIS A 81 -1.81 -2.14 -13.82
C HIS A 81 -2.00 -3.37 -12.95
N ILE A 82 -2.88 -4.27 -13.36
CA ILE A 82 -3.08 -5.54 -12.66
C ILE A 82 -1.80 -6.39 -12.74
N THR A 83 -1.13 -6.39 -13.88
CA THR A 83 0.17 -7.05 -14.05
C THR A 83 1.22 -6.44 -13.14
N SER A 84 1.24 -5.12 -13.01
CA SER A 84 2.14 -4.41 -12.10
C SER A 84 1.89 -4.82 -10.65
N LEU A 85 0.63 -4.93 -10.25
CA LEU A 85 0.27 -5.38 -8.91
C LEU A 85 0.77 -6.79 -8.64
N LYS A 86 0.55 -7.70 -9.57
CA LYS A 86 1.02 -9.10 -9.45
C LYS A 86 2.53 -9.16 -9.32
N GLY A 87 3.24 -8.37 -10.13
CA GLY A 87 4.70 -8.31 -10.07
C GLY A 87 5.20 -7.76 -8.75
N TYR A 88 4.56 -6.73 -8.25
CA TYR A 88 4.90 -6.14 -6.95
C TYR A 88 4.72 -7.15 -5.81
N VAL A 89 3.57 -7.84 -5.79
CA VAL A 89 3.28 -8.85 -4.76
C VAL A 89 4.31 -9.99 -4.83
N ALA A 90 4.63 -10.46 -6.03
CA ALA A 90 5.62 -11.53 -6.21
C ALA A 90 7.00 -11.13 -5.67
N LYS A 91 7.41 -9.88 -5.91
CA LYS A 91 8.67 -9.34 -5.41
C LYS A 91 8.72 -9.29 -3.89
N ARG A 92 7.62 -8.88 -3.26
CA ARG A 92 7.54 -8.83 -1.81
C ARG A 92 7.49 -10.23 -1.21
N ASP A 93 6.78 -11.16 -1.84
CA ASP A 93 6.72 -12.56 -1.42
C ASP A 93 8.09 -13.25 -1.47
N ALA A 94 8.95 -12.83 -2.39
CA ALA A 94 10.30 -13.41 -2.55
C ALA A 94 11.18 -13.19 -1.32
N ILE A 95 10.84 -12.30 -0.43
CA ILE A 95 11.57 -12.07 0.82
C ILE A 95 11.45 -13.28 1.75
N GLY A 96 10.38 -14.07 1.63
CA GLY A 96 10.20 -15.30 2.39
C GLY A 96 9.57 -15.14 3.77
N THR A 97 9.17 -13.93 4.14
CA THR A 97 8.51 -13.65 5.43
C THR A 97 7.18 -12.94 5.18
N ALA A 98 6.33 -12.91 6.20
CA ALA A 98 5.12 -12.10 6.15
C ALA A 98 5.51 -10.62 5.96
N TRP A 99 4.71 -9.90 5.21
CA TRP A 99 4.98 -8.50 4.91
C TRP A 99 3.69 -7.68 4.93
N GLY A 100 3.87 -6.38 4.95
CA GLY A 100 2.76 -5.44 4.88
C GLY A 100 3.07 -4.31 3.90
N ILE A 101 2.04 -3.55 3.60
CA ILE A 101 2.15 -2.37 2.77
C ILE A 101 1.35 -1.25 3.44
N LYS A 102 1.95 -0.09 3.53
CA LYS A 102 1.31 1.10 4.10
C LYS A 102 1.32 2.20 3.05
N ASP A 103 0.15 2.60 2.61
CA ASP A 103 -0.02 3.74 1.72
C ASP A 103 -1.45 4.26 1.82
N PRO A 104 -1.65 5.55 2.18
CA PRO A 104 -2.99 6.13 2.18
C PRO A 104 -3.71 6.05 0.83
N ARG A 105 -2.97 6.09 -0.29
CA ARG A 105 -3.52 5.98 -1.65
C ARG A 105 -4.20 4.65 -1.89
N LEU A 106 -3.74 3.62 -1.20
CA LEU A 106 -4.23 2.26 -1.35
C LEU A 106 -5.71 2.14 -1.01
N SER A 107 -6.24 3.04 -0.17
CA SER A 107 -7.68 3.07 0.16
C SER A 107 -8.56 3.21 -1.08
N LEU A 108 -8.02 3.76 -2.16
CA LEU A 108 -8.74 3.93 -3.43
C LEU A 108 -8.72 2.66 -4.30
N PHE A 109 -7.92 1.66 -3.93
CA PHE A 109 -7.70 0.46 -4.73
C PHE A 109 -7.93 -0.83 -3.95
N LEU A 110 -8.65 -0.78 -2.84
CA LEU A 110 -8.90 -1.95 -2.00
C LEU A 110 -9.48 -3.14 -2.75
N PRO A 111 -10.45 -2.96 -3.68
CA PRO A 111 -11.00 -4.09 -4.43
C PRO A 111 -9.94 -4.85 -5.24
N ALA A 112 -8.97 -4.16 -5.82
CA ALA A 112 -7.90 -4.81 -6.59
C ALA A 112 -7.01 -5.67 -5.70
N TYR A 113 -6.63 -5.14 -4.54
CA TYR A 113 -5.84 -5.89 -3.57
C TYR A 113 -6.60 -7.08 -3.01
N GLN A 114 -7.88 -6.89 -2.67
CA GLN A 114 -8.74 -7.96 -2.19
C GLN A 114 -8.85 -9.07 -3.22
N LYS A 115 -9.07 -8.71 -4.47
CA LYS A 115 -9.23 -9.68 -5.56
C LYS A 115 -7.96 -10.48 -5.80
N HIS A 116 -6.79 -9.83 -5.77
CA HIS A 116 -5.53 -10.51 -6.04
C HIS A 116 -5.03 -11.34 -4.85
N LEU A 117 -5.11 -10.79 -3.64
CA LEU A 117 -4.60 -11.44 -2.44
C LEU A 117 -5.59 -12.46 -1.85
N GLY A 118 -6.88 -12.27 -2.08
CA GLY A 118 -7.90 -13.15 -1.55
C GLY A 118 -7.85 -13.25 -0.02
N GLU A 119 -7.82 -14.48 0.49
CA GLU A 119 -7.82 -14.75 1.93
C GLU A 119 -6.51 -14.34 2.63
N ARG A 120 -5.47 -14.06 1.88
CA ARG A 120 -4.20 -13.59 2.45
C ARG A 120 -4.29 -12.16 2.97
N ALA A 121 -5.21 -11.36 2.44
CA ALA A 121 -5.31 -9.95 2.79
C ALA A 121 -5.81 -9.75 4.22
N ARG A 122 -5.12 -8.89 4.95
CA ARG A 122 -5.52 -8.43 6.29
C ARG A 122 -5.55 -6.92 6.25
N PHE A 123 -6.71 -6.34 6.42
CA PHE A 123 -6.89 -4.91 6.29
C PHE A 123 -6.91 -4.24 7.66
N LEU A 124 -6.07 -3.22 7.80
CA LEU A 124 -6.10 -2.34 8.96
C LEU A 124 -6.34 -0.91 8.45
N PHE A 125 -7.53 -0.41 8.69
CA PHE A 125 -7.95 0.90 8.22
C PHE A 125 -7.96 1.87 9.41
N ILE A 126 -7.13 2.92 9.31
CA ILE A 126 -7.03 3.92 10.37
C ILE A 126 -8.05 5.02 10.11
N ILE A 127 -8.94 5.21 11.08
CA ILE A 127 -9.97 6.25 11.05
C ILE A 127 -9.64 7.27 12.15
N ARG A 128 -9.67 8.53 11.77
CA ARG A 128 -9.41 9.61 12.71
C ARG A 128 -10.59 10.57 12.85
#